data_d6b7ba1a0afb77ed74f6ea9798cbb445
#
_entry.id   d6b7ba1a0afb77ed74f6ea9798cbb445
#
_cell.length_a   1.000
_cell.length_b   1.000
_cell.length_c   1.000
_cell.angle_alpha   90.00
_cell.angle_beta   90.00
_cell.angle_gamma   90.00
#
_symmetry.space_group_name_H-M   'P 1'
#
loop_
_entity.id
_entity.type
_entity.pdbx_description
1 polymer ?
#
loop_
_entity_poly.entity_id
_entity_poly.type
_entity_poly.pdbx_seq_one_letter_code
_entity_poly.pdbx_strand_id
1 'polypeptide(L)'
;MGEMIRKSLFALLLAAGLSVRAALPAQATVREAPPAVITPDPCPHPRLLLREGEEERIRESLRTQPVLAQADSMILTWCDSILAEPVLERTLIGRRMLSTSRQALQRIFWLGYAWRVHGGDRYAERAIREMEAVCSFRNWNPDHFLDTGEMAMAVGLGYDWFYGLLSEDQRTRICQALTEKAFNPAKDDQRAWFYESGINWNSVCNAGLLYAALAVWDERPFEASFFIRRCLETNPLALAEFPREGAYPEGYSYWGYGASFQIMLLAALESAFGTDCELLDGEAGEGFLASSEYIRMMTTPTGRCWSYYDTRRVGTTQYIQAWMAVRTGDGTLLYPELRKFSRGIPPSEPRLLPMFLIYGSRLDLQGMTPPLRNFYRSGGTTPVFIYRSGWDSPDDTYLGVKAGLASSSHAHQDIGSFYLEADGVAWATDLGSQDYESLESLGVDLWNMKQAGQRWEVFRIGPWSHNILTVDGKAPSIHQAIELGRSWETEDRKGVEADLQMVYWEDLRTHVRRVWLDADDNLTVEDELECGDRPLTLRWALCSEAEAEITDSRSIRLSRNGHVRLLRAEGNGTLQAEAWPVTWQPGMDPEKTRLHAYDAPNPGISLSGYTLKLKPHEKVTLRVRLEKIL
;
A
#
# COMPACT_ATOMS: atom_id res chain seq x y z
N MET A 1 3.97 36.44 -52.80
CA MET A 1 4.58 37.26 -51.71
C MET A 1 4.15 36.75 -50.31
N GLY A 2 3.49 35.62 -50.22
CA GLY A 2 3.01 35.00 -48.95
C GLY A 2 3.81 33.80 -48.44
N GLU A 3 4.66 33.21 -49.26
CA GLU A 3 5.43 31.99 -48.89
C GLU A 3 6.88 32.24 -48.45
N MET A 4 7.41 33.44 -48.72
CA MET A 4 8.77 33.80 -48.33
C MET A 4 8.90 34.33 -46.89
N ILE A 5 7.78 34.74 -46.28
CA ILE A 5 7.76 35.27 -44.90
C ILE A 5 7.65 34.13 -43.85
N ARG A 6 7.13 32.96 -44.22
CA ARG A 6 7.05 31.81 -43.31
C ARG A 6 8.37 31.05 -43.13
N LYS A 7 9.31 31.13 -44.05
CA LYS A 7 10.62 30.48 -43.97
C LYS A 7 11.66 31.25 -43.17
N SER A 8 11.47 32.57 -42.98
CA SER A 8 12.40 33.40 -42.20
C SER A 8 12.13 33.46 -40.71
N LEU A 9 10.91 33.06 -40.24
CA LEU A 9 10.61 32.98 -38.81
C LEU A 9 11.07 31.65 -38.18
N PHE A 10 11.31 30.62 -38.98
CA PHE A 10 11.76 29.31 -38.47
C PHE A 10 13.29 29.24 -38.30
N ALA A 11 14.03 30.17 -38.93
CA ALA A 11 15.50 30.22 -38.87
C ALA A 11 16.04 31.13 -37.74
N LEU A 12 15.20 31.95 -37.09
CA LEU A 12 15.61 32.83 -35.97
C LEU A 12 15.36 32.25 -34.57
N LEU A 13 14.70 31.09 -34.45
CA LEU A 13 14.49 30.38 -33.19
C LEU A 13 15.55 29.32 -32.90
N LEU A 14 16.53 29.14 -33.76
CA LEU A 14 17.64 28.18 -33.62
C LEU A 14 18.94 28.80 -33.09
N ALA A 15 18.97 30.09 -32.77
CA ALA A 15 20.18 30.79 -32.32
C ALA A 15 20.16 31.32 -30.88
N ALA A 16 19.08 31.07 -30.11
CA ALA A 16 19.05 31.32 -28.66
C ALA A 16 19.15 29.99 -27.94
N GLY A 17 20.38 29.60 -27.61
CA GLY A 17 20.66 28.40 -26.82
C GLY A 17 20.11 28.50 -25.39
N LEU A 18 18.84 28.17 -25.24
CA LEU A 18 18.23 27.76 -23.96
C LEU A 18 17.89 26.29 -24.09
N SER A 19 18.82 25.47 -23.59
CA SER A 19 18.60 24.03 -23.40
C SER A 19 17.56 23.83 -22.30
N VAL A 20 16.29 23.89 -22.66
CA VAL A 20 15.25 23.23 -21.89
C VAL A 20 15.45 21.74 -22.13
N ARG A 21 16.17 21.07 -21.25
CA ARG A 21 16.09 19.61 -21.12
C ARG A 21 14.69 19.30 -20.61
N ALA A 22 13.74 19.10 -21.52
CA ALA A 22 12.59 18.27 -21.23
C ALA A 22 13.16 16.90 -20.83
N ALA A 23 12.95 16.51 -19.59
CA ALA A 23 13.18 15.14 -19.18
C ALA A 23 12.20 14.30 -20.00
N LEU A 24 12.68 13.70 -21.08
CA LEU A 24 12.02 12.57 -21.70
C LEU A 24 11.93 11.49 -20.62
N PRO A 25 10.80 10.78 -20.49
CA PRO A 25 10.77 9.60 -19.64
C PRO A 25 11.96 8.74 -20.04
N ALA A 26 12.72 8.29 -19.06
CA ALA A 26 13.88 7.45 -19.28
C ALA A 26 13.45 6.33 -20.23
N GLN A 27 14.00 6.35 -21.45
CA GLN A 27 13.92 5.17 -22.29
C GLN A 27 14.53 4.06 -21.47
N ALA A 28 13.70 3.07 -21.11
CA ALA A 28 14.18 1.85 -20.53
C ALA A 28 15.34 1.39 -21.44
N THR A 29 16.56 1.58 -20.96
CA THR A 29 17.72 0.94 -21.55
C THR A 29 17.38 -0.53 -21.54
N VAL A 30 17.28 -1.13 -22.72
CA VAL A 30 17.25 -2.58 -22.86
C VAL A 30 18.47 -3.06 -22.09
N ARG A 31 18.26 -3.45 -20.83
CA ARG A 31 19.32 -4.13 -20.06
C ARG A 31 19.62 -5.38 -20.86
N GLU A 32 20.88 -5.59 -21.19
CA GLU A 32 21.35 -6.92 -21.59
C GLU A 32 20.72 -7.90 -20.64
N ALA A 33 20.10 -8.94 -21.19
CA ALA A 33 19.51 -10.00 -20.37
C ALA A 33 20.54 -10.42 -19.33
N PRO A 34 20.20 -10.41 -18.04
CA PRO A 34 21.13 -10.83 -17.02
C PRO A 34 21.67 -12.22 -17.41
N PRO A 35 22.95 -12.53 -17.17
CA PRO A 35 23.51 -13.84 -17.46
C PRO A 35 22.56 -14.88 -16.87
N ALA A 36 22.26 -15.92 -17.64
CA ALA A 36 21.32 -16.96 -17.25
C ALA A 36 21.70 -17.45 -15.84
N VAL A 37 20.90 -17.08 -14.83
CA VAL A 37 21.12 -17.54 -13.45
C VAL A 37 20.89 -19.04 -13.49
N ILE A 38 21.99 -19.80 -13.38
CA ILE A 38 21.94 -21.26 -13.24
C ILE A 38 21.54 -21.50 -11.79
N THR A 39 20.24 -21.66 -11.54
CA THR A 39 19.79 -22.09 -10.22
C THR A 39 20.25 -23.53 -9.99
N PRO A 40 20.86 -23.85 -8.84
CA PRO A 40 21.10 -25.23 -8.45
C PRO A 40 19.77 -25.99 -8.36
N ASP A 41 19.83 -27.33 -8.35
CA ASP A 41 18.63 -28.12 -8.03
C ASP A 41 18.13 -27.74 -6.63
N PRO A 42 16.81 -27.58 -6.44
CA PRO A 42 16.27 -27.26 -5.13
C PRO A 42 16.47 -28.43 -4.15
N CYS A 43 16.53 -28.14 -2.86
CA CYS A 43 16.62 -29.19 -1.84
C CYS A 43 15.36 -30.12 -1.88
N PRO A 44 15.42 -31.32 -1.26
CA PRO A 44 14.26 -32.22 -1.17
C PRO A 44 13.06 -31.59 -0.43
N HIS A 45 11.85 -32.17 -0.65
CA HIS A 45 10.67 -31.82 0.13
C HIS A 45 10.81 -32.12 1.62
N PRO A 46 10.26 -31.31 2.55
CA PRO A 46 9.64 -30.00 2.28
C PRO A 46 10.72 -28.94 2.06
N ARG A 47 10.59 -28.18 0.99
CA ARG A 47 11.55 -27.14 0.57
C ARG A 47 11.06 -25.71 0.71
N LEU A 48 9.75 -25.51 0.93
CA LEU A 48 9.13 -24.19 1.01
C LEU A 48 8.99 -23.72 2.45
N LEU A 49 9.54 -22.56 2.78
CA LEU A 49 9.42 -21.79 4.03
C LEU A 49 9.96 -22.49 5.29
N LEU A 50 9.55 -23.71 5.57
CA LEU A 50 9.87 -24.47 6.76
C LEU A 50 10.45 -25.83 6.36
N ARG A 51 11.76 -26.02 6.56
CA ARG A 51 12.45 -27.27 6.23
C ARG A 51 12.26 -28.29 7.36
N GLU A 52 12.51 -29.54 7.07
CA GLU A 52 12.45 -30.61 8.09
C GLU A 52 13.38 -30.30 9.27
N GLY A 53 12.87 -30.45 10.47
CA GLY A 53 13.59 -30.21 11.73
C GLY A 53 13.54 -28.77 12.25
N GLU A 54 13.07 -27.81 11.45
CA GLU A 54 12.96 -26.41 11.90
C GLU A 54 11.75 -26.19 12.84
N GLU A 55 10.81 -27.12 12.89
CA GLU A 55 9.63 -27.10 13.77
C GLU A 55 10.01 -27.06 15.25
N GLU A 56 11.14 -27.68 15.64
CA GLU A 56 11.57 -27.71 17.05
C GLU A 56 11.93 -26.31 17.57
N ARG A 57 12.54 -25.46 16.73
CA ARG A 57 12.79 -24.06 17.07
C ARG A 57 11.48 -23.31 17.35
N ILE A 58 10.44 -23.56 16.55
CA ILE A 58 9.12 -22.96 16.77
C ILE A 58 8.56 -23.45 18.11
N ARG A 59 8.53 -24.77 18.37
CA ARG A 59 8.02 -25.34 19.62
C ARG A 59 8.72 -24.77 20.85
N GLU A 60 10.05 -24.59 20.79
CA GLU A 60 10.81 -23.99 21.88
C GLU A 60 10.42 -22.52 22.08
N SER A 61 10.27 -21.77 20.99
CA SER A 61 9.86 -20.37 21.05
C SER A 61 8.44 -20.20 21.61
N LEU A 62 7.54 -21.13 21.34
CA LEU A 62 6.18 -21.13 21.92
C LEU A 62 6.20 -21.30 23.45
N ARG A 63 7.20 -22.02 24.01
CA ARG A 63 7.34 -22.19 25.45
C ARG A 63 7.90 -20.94 26.14
N THR A 64 8.71 -20.17 25.43
CA THR A 64 9.47 -19.07 26.01
C THR A 64 8.91 -17.68 25.67
N GLN A 65 8.14 -17.52 24.58
CA GLN A 65 7.68 -16.25 24.08
C GLN A 65 6.12 -16.16 24.02
N PRO A 66 5.47 -15.50 25.00
CA PRO A 66 4.00 -15.48 25.12
C PRO A 66 3.27 -14.95 23.88
N VAL A 67 3.85 -13.98 23.15
CA VAL A 67 3.23 -13.42 21.94
C VAL A 67 3.17 -14.46 20.81
N LEU A 68 4.17 -15.30 20.66
CA LEU A 68 4.16 -16.40 19.69
C LEU A 68 3.18 -17.49 20.11
N ALA A 69 3.12 -17.82 21.41
CA ALA A 69 2.13 -18.77 21.94
C ALA A 69 0.68 -18.27 21.71
N GLN A 70 0.44 -16.96 21.84
CA GLN A 70 -0.87 -16.36 21.54
C GLN A 70 -1.21 -16.50 20.05
N ALA A 71 -0.29 -16.18 19.16
CA ALA A 71 -0.48 -16.31 17.70
C ALA A 71 -0.71 -17.78 17.29
N ASP A 72 0.03 -18.71 17.86
CA ASP A 72 -0.11 -20.15 17.67
C ASP A 72 -1.50 -20.64 18.11
N SER A 73 -1.94 -20.26 19.32
CA SER A 73 -3.28 -20.60 19.83
C SER A 73 -4.40 -20.09 18.92
N MET A 74 -4.24 -18.93 18.30
CA MET A 74 -5.20 -18.41 17.31
C MET A 74 -5.28 -19.31 16.08
N ILE A 75 -4.13 -19.77 15.56
CA ILE A 75 -4.09 -20.69 14.41
C ILE A 75 -4.79 -22.01 14.78
N LEU A 76 -4.45 -22.61 15.92
CA LEU A 76 -5.04 -23.89 16.34
C LEU A 76 -6.55 -23.79 16.55
N THR A 77 -7.01 -22.75 17.25
CA THR A 77 -8.45 -22.51 17.47
C THR A 77 -9.21 -22.39 16.14
N TRP A 78 -8.64 -21.68 15.19
CA TRP A 78 -9.25 -21.53 13.87
C TRP A 78 -9.18 -22.84 13.06
N CYS A 79 -8.06 -23.59 13.11
CA CYS A 79 -7.95 -24.88 12.45
C CYS A 79 -8.98 -25.89 12.99
N ASP A 80 -9.19 -25.93 14.30
CA ASP A 80 -10.21 -26.78 14.90
C ASP A 80 -11.63 -26.41 14.45
N SER A 81 -11.92 -25.11 14.31
CA SER A 81 -13.24 -24.65 13.83
C SER A 81 -13.53 -25.09 12.40
N ILE A 82 -12.52 -25.06 11.53
CA ILE A 82 -12.68 -25.35 10.09
C ILE A 82 -12.80 -26.85 9.79
N LEU A 83 -12.41 -27.75 10.71
CA LEU A 83 -12.49 -29.19 10.47
C LEU A 83 -13.92 -29.65 10.13
N ALA A 84 -14.93 -29.01 10.71
CA ALA A 84 -16.36 -29.34 10.52
C ALA A 84 -17.00 -28.58 9.34
N GLU A 85 -16.33 -27.57 8.78
CA GLU A 85 -16.89 -26.78 7.68
C GLU A 85 -16.81 -27.51 6.33
N PRO A 86 -17.63 -27.16 5.34
CA PRO A 86 -17.47 -27.66 3.97
C PRO A 86 -16.14 -27.23 3.39
N VAL A 87 -15.62 -28.00 2.43
CA VAL A 87 -14.47 -27.59 1.61
C VAL A 87 -14.85 -26.40 0.73
N LEU A 88 -13.84 -25.69 0.25
CA LEU A 88 -14.07 -24.51 -0.58
C LEU A 88 -14.78 -24.85 -1.89
N GLU A 89 -15.67 -23.96 -2.26
CA GLU A 89 -16.35 -23.95 -3.55
C GLU A 89 -15.87 -22.76 -4.40
N ARG A 90 -15.93 -22.90 -5.72
CA ARG A 90 -15.57 -21.84 -6.64
C ARG A 90 -16.60 -20.72 -6.64
N THR A 91 -16.29 -19.62 -5.97
CA THR A 91 -17.18 -18.46 -5.83
C THR A 91 -16.50 -17.21 -6.40
N LEU A 92 -17.28 -16.38 -7.12
CA LEU A 92 -16.84 -15.07 -7.59
C LEU A 92 -17.65 -13.96 -6.88
N ILE A 93 -16.95 -12.88 -6.58
CA ILE A 93 -17.55 -11.59 -6.20
C ILE A 93 -17.22 -10.63 -7.35
N GLY A 94 -18.25 -10.22 -8.08
CA GLY A 94 -18.05 -9.54 -9.35
C GLY A 94 -17.23 -10.41 -10.33
N ARG A 95 -16.15 -9.86 -10.84
CA ARG A 95 -15.22 -10.57 -11.74
C ARG A 95 -14.09 -11.34 -11.02
N ARG A 96 -14.04 -11.29 -9.68
CA ARG A 96 -12.91 -11.78 -8.88
C ARG A 96 -13.25 -13.04 -8.08
N MET A 97 -12.35 -14.03 -8.14
CA MET A 97 -12.36 -15.22 -7.26
C MET A 97 -11.43 -15.03 -6.05
N LEU A 98 -10.86 -13.85 -5.88
CA LEU A 98 -9.76 -13.56 -4.94
C LEU A 98 -10.08 -13.95 -3.50
N SER A 99 -11.32 -13.78 -3.04
CA SER A 99 -11.77 -14.22 -1.71
C SER A 99 -11.60 -15.72 -1.52
N THR A 100 -11.95 -16.53 -2.54
CA THR A 100 -11.78 -17.99 -2.51
C THR A 100 -10.31 -18.38 -2.50
N SER A 101 -9.47 -17.74 -3.33
CA SER A 101 -8.03 -18.01 -3.38
C SER A 101 -7.33 -17.67 -2.07
N ARG A 102 -7.69 -16.56 -1.44
CA ARG A 102 -7.19 -16.14 -0.12
C ARG A 102 -7.60 -17.11 0.98
N GLN A 103 -8.83 -17.61 0.95
CA GLN A 103 -9.27 -18.63 1.89
C GLN A 103 -8.53 -19.96 1.66
N ALA A 104 -8.27 -20.35 0.41
CA ALA A 104 -7.48 -21.54 0.11
C ALA A 104 -6.05 -21.42 0.67
N LEU A 105 -5.39 -20.28 0.46
CA LEU A 105 -4.07 -20.03 1.03
C LEU A 105 -4.10 -20.10 2.56
N GLN A 106 -5.07 -19.45 3.21
CA GLN A 106 -5.21 -19.50 4.66
C GLN A 106 -5.45 -20.92 5.18
N ARG A 107 -6.42 -21.66 4.61
CA ARG A 107 -6.78 -23.00 5.04
C ARG A 107 -5.60 -23.96 4.92
N ILE A 108 -4.95 -23.98 3.76
CA ILE A 108 -3.84 -24.92 3.50
C ILE A 108 -2.62 -24.56 4.35
N PHE A 109 -2.26 -23.29 4.42
CA PHE A 109 -1.10 -22.83 5.19
C PHE A 109 -1.25 -23.04 6.68
N TRP A 110 -2.42 -22.69 7.25
CA TRP A 110 -2.65 -22.84 8.70
C TRP A 110 -2.79 -24.29 9.12
N LEU A 111 -3.53 -25.10 8.37
CA LEU A 111 -3.65 -26.53 8.63
C LEU A 111 -2.29 -27.24 8.48
N GLY A 112 -1.50 -26.84 7.48
CA GLY A 112 -0.15 -27.34 7.27
C GLY A 112 0.79 -26.98 8.42
N TYR A 113 0.73 -25.73 8.90
CA TYR A 113 1.47 -25.30 10.08
C TYR A 113 1.05 -26.11 11.33
N ALA A 114 -0.25 -26.22 11.59
CA ALA A 114 -0.75 -26.97 12.75
C ALA A 114 -0.29 -28.43 12.71
N TRP A 115 -0.36 -29.09 11.55
CA TRP A 115 0.14 -30.45 11.39
C TRP A 115 1.64 -30.56 11.61
N ARG A 116 2.44 -29.68 11.00
CA ARG A 116 3.90 -29.75 11.11
C ARG A 116 4.41 -29.45 12.51
N VAL A 117 3.86 -28.45 13.19
CA VAL A 117 4.35 -28.03 14.51
C VAL A 117 3.77 -28.88 15.64
N HIS A 118 2.50 -29.26 15.58
CA HIS A 118 1.79 -29.95 16.65
C HIS A 118 1.45 -31.41 16.32
N GLY A 119 1.55 -31.80 15.05
CA GLY A 119 1.06 -33.10 14.59
C GLY A 119 -0.47 -33.15 14.46
N GLY A 120 -0.99 -34.38 14.33
CA GLY A 120 -2.43 -34.64 14.23
C GLY A 120 -2.89 -34.78 12.77
N ASP A 121 -3.11 -36.03 12.34
CA ASP A 121 -3.49 -36.40 10.97
C ASP A 121 -4.72 -35.66 10.47
N ARG A 122 -5.65 -35.31 11.35
CA ARG A 122 -6.88 -34.55 11.04
C ARG A 122 -6.61 -33.23 10.31
N TYR A 123 -5.51 -32.53 10.65
CA TYR A 123 -5.15 -31.27 10.00
C TYR A 123 -4.59 -31.51 8.58
N ALA A 124 -3.73 -32.52 8.43
CA ALA A 124 -3.20 -32.91 7.13
C ALA A 124 -4.31 -33.43 6.20
N GLU A 125 -5.17 -34.32 6.68
CA GLU A 125 -6.31 -34.84 5.92
C GLU A 125 -7.24 -33.72 5.47
N ARG A 126 -7.51 -32.74 6.34
CA ARG A 126 -8.34 -31.59 5.99
C ARG A 126 -7.65 -30.70 4.93
N ALA A 127 -6.38 -30.42 5.05
CA ALA A 127 -5.63 -29.63 4.08
C ALA A 127 -5.59 -30.31 2.70
N ILE A 128 -5.35 -31.62 2.66
CA ILE A 128 -5.35 -32.40 1.42
C ILE A 128 -6.73 -32.36 0.76
N ARG A 129 -7.82 -32.47 1.53
CA ARG A 129 -9.19 -32.34 0.99
C ARG A 129 -9.46 -30.95 0.43
N GLU A 130 -8.97 -29.87 1.05
CA GLU A 130 -9.05 -28.51 0.49
C GLU A 130 -8.28 -28.40 -0.82
N MET A 131 -7.07 -28.97 -0.90
CA MET A 131 -6.26 -28.98 -2.13
C MET A 131 -7.00 -29.71 -3.25
N GLU A 132 -7.55 -30.92 -2.99
CA GLU A 132 -8.31 -31.68 -3.97
C GLU A 132 -9.56 -30.91 -4.44
N ALA A 133 -10.27 -30.24 -3.54
CA ALA A 133 -11.43 -29.43 -3.88
C ALA A 133 -11.06 -28.29 -4.84
N VAL A 134 -10.04 -27.47 -4.51
CA VAL A 134 -9.65 -26.33 -5.37
C VAL A 134 -9.00 -26.79 -6.69
N CYS A 135 -8.31 -27.93 -6.68
CA CYS A 135 -7.80 -28.55 -7.90
C CYS A 135 -8.93 -29.04 -8.83
N SER A 136 -10.10 -29.38 -8.28
CA SER A 136 -11.28 -29.81 -9.08
C SER A 136 -12.01 -28.63 -9.76
N PHE A 137 -11.74 -27.37 -9.39
CA PHE A 137 -12.36 -26.21 -10.01
C PHE A 137 -12.10 -26.19 -11.53
N ARG A 138 -13.08 -25.71 -12.30
CA ARG A 138 -12.92 -25.62 -13.77
C ARG A 138 -11.72 -24.78 -14.22
N ASN A 139 -11.40 -23.70 -13.48
CA ASN A 139 -10.22 -22.84 -13.59
C ASN A 139 -10.04 -22.01 -12.32
N TRP A 140 -8.91 -21.30 -12.22
CA TRP A 140 -8.59 -20.39 -11.11
C TRP A 140 -8.71 -18.92 -11.51
N ASN A 141 -9.65 -18.62 -12.40
CA ASN A 141 -9.97 -17.27 -12.86
C ASN A 141 -8.77 -16.49 -13.46
N PRO A 142 -8.12 -17.02 -14.51
CA PRO A 142 -6.88 -16.44 -15.05
C PRO A 142 -7.06 -15.08 -15.72
N ASP A 143 -8.29 -14.64 -15.98
CA ASP A 143 -8.58 -13.30 -16.50
C ASP A 143 -8.39 -12.21 -15.40
N HIS A 144 -8.32 -12.61 -14.11
CA HIS A 144 -7.85 -11.82 -12.99
C HIS A 144 -6.71 -12.60 -12.30
N PHE A 145 -5.50 -12.52 -12.84
CA PHE A 145 -4.41 -13.46 -12.52
C PHE A 145 -3.94 -13.46 -11.06
N LEU A 146 -4.28 -12.43 -10.27
CA LEU A 146 -4.07 -12.45 -8.81
C LEU A 146 -4.79 -13.62 -8.14
N ASP A 147 -5.98 -13.98 -8.65
CA ASP A 147 -6.75 -15.14 -8.16
C ASP A 147 -5.98 -16.45 -8.41
N THR A 148 -5.43 -16.57 -9.62
CA THR A 148 -4.59 -17.69 -10.02
C THR A 148 -3.29 -17.74 -9.22
N GLY A 149 -2.63 -16.59 -9.03
CA GLY A 149 -1.36 -16.49 -8.28
C GLY A 149 -1.51 -16.94 -6.82
N GLU A 150 -2.49 -16.40 -6.08
CA GLU A 150 -2.72 -16.82 -4.68
C GLU A 150 -3.14 -18.29 -4.58
N MET A 151 -3.95 -18.80 -5.52
CA MET A 151 -4.33 -20.21 -5.56
C MET A 151 -3.16 -21.13 -5.86
N ALA A 152 -2.30 -20.75 -6.80
CA ALA A 152 -1.10 -21.51 -7.16
C ALA A 152 -0.11 -21.59 -5.98
N MET A 153 0.05 -20.48 -5.22
CA MET A 153 0.83 -20.47 -3.98
C MET A 153 0.24 -21.44 -2.95
N ALA A 154 -1.07 -21.39 -2.73
CA ALA A 154 -1.74 -22.25 -1.76
C ALA A 154 -1.53 -23.73 -2.07
N VAL A 155 -1.77 -24.11 -3.33
CA VAL A 155 -1.64 -25.51 -3.78
C VAL A 155 -0.18 -25.95 -3.80
N GLY A 156 0.74 -25.08 -4.26
CA GLY A 156 2.18 -25.38 -4.27
C GLY A 156 2.74 -25.58 -2.87
N LEU A 157 2.41 -24.70 -1.92
CA LEU A 157 2.81 -24.86 -0.52
C LEU A 157 2.26 -26.14 0.09
N GLY A 158 0.99 -26.44 -0.14
CA GLY A 158 0.38 -27.67 0.38
C GLY A 158 0.99 -28.92 -0.28
N TYR A 159 1.23 -28.91 -1.57
CA TYR A 159 1.90 -30.03 -2.27
C TYR A 159 3.26 -30.33 -1.65
N ASP A 160 4.07 -29.28 -1.42
CA ASP A 160 5.40 -29.43 -0.83
C ASP A 160 5.34 -29.97 0.61
N TRP A 161 4.50 -29.38 1.45
CA TRP A 161 4.43 -29.75 2.86
C TRP A 161 3.83 -31.13 3.11
N PHE A 162 2.85 -31.57 2.30
CA PHE A 162 2.21 -32.85 2.43
C PHE A 162 2.74 -33.91 1.45
N TYR A 163 3.86 -33.63 0.73
CA TYR A 163 4.39 -34.52 -0.31
C TYR A 163 4.48 -35.98 0.10
N GLY A 164 5.02 -36.25 1.29
CA GLY A 164 5.16 -37.59 1.83
C GLY A 164 3.84 -38.31 2.21
N LEU A 165 2.74 -37.57 2.34
CA LEU A 165 1.41 -38.10 2.66
C LEU A 165 0.54 -38.29 1.40
N LEU A 166 0.87 -37.61 0.29
CA LEU A 166 0.11 -37.69 -0.94
C LEU A 166 0.37 -39.02 -1.67
N SER A 167 -0.70 -39.71 -2.07
CA SER A 167 -0.59 -40.83 -3.00
C SER A 167 -0.08 -40.39 -4.38
N GLU A 168 0.41 -41.32 -5.18
CA GLU A 168 0.86 -41.06 -6.55
C GLU A 168 -0.26 -40.45 -7.42
N ASP A 169 -1.48 -40.95 -7.27
CA ASP A 169 -2.66 -40.42 -7.95
C ASP A 169 -2.98 -38.97 -7.54
N GLN A 170 -2.87 -38.64 -6.25
CA GLN A 170 -3.07 -37.29 -5.76
C GLN A 170 -2.00 -36.35 -6.29
N ARG A 171 -0.73 -36.74 -6.23
CA ARG A 171 0.37 -35.96 -6.82
C ARG A 171 0.14 -35.69 -8.29
N THR A 172 -0.22 -36.71 -9.07
CA THR A 172 -0.50 -36.57 -10.49
C THR A 172 -1.62 -35.58 -10.78
N ARG A 173 -2.76 -35.67 -10.05
CA ARG A 173 -3.90 -34.74 -10.21
C ARG A 173 -3.53 -33.30 -9.84
N ILE A 174 -2.77 -33.11 -8.76
CA ILE A 174 -2.36 -31.78 -8.34
C ILE A 174 -1.38 -31.16 -9.33
N CYS A 175 -0.37 -31.91 -9.80
CA CYS A 175 0.55 -31.46 -10.85
C CYS A 175 -0.20 -31.08 -12.13
N GLN A 176 -1.19 -31.89 -12.54
CA GLN A 176 -2.04 -31.56 -13.68
C GLN A 176 -2.84 -30.28 -13.46
N ALA A 177 -3.42 -30.08 -12.29
CA ALA A 177 -4.18 -28.88 -11.96
C ALA A 177 -3.29 -27.61 -11.99
N LEU A 178 -2.06 -27.67 -11.45
CA LEU A 178 -1.08 -26.58 -11.51
C LEU A 178 -0.70 -26.27 -12.96
N THR A 179 -0.43 -27.31 -13.78
CA THR A 179 -0.13 -27.12 -15.20
C THR A 179 -1.29 -26.46 -15.96
N GLU A 180 -2.51 -26.99 -15.82
CA GLU A 180 -3.67 -26.53 -16.60
C GLU A 180 -4.20 -25.16 -16.14
N LYS A 181 -4.18 -24.89 -14.83
CA LYS A 181 -4.88 -23.75 -14.24
C LYS A 181 -3.97 -22.58 -13.86
N ALA A 182 -2.64 -22.82 -13.73
CA ALA A 182 -1.66 -21.77 -13.45
C ALA A 182 -0.65 -21.61 -14.58
N PHE A 183 0.11 -22.67 -14.93
CA PHE A 183 1.22 -22.55 -15.86
C PHE A 183 0.76 -22.29 -17.30
N ASN A 184 -0.24 -23.00 -17.82
CA ASN A 184 -0.72 -22.76 -19.17
C ASN A 184 -1.31 -21.35 -19.36
N PRO A 185 -2.16 -20.82 -18.45
CA PRO A 185 -2.60 -19.44 -18.53
C PRO A 185 -1.46 -18.40 -18.41
N ALA A 186 -0.39 -18.72 -17.68
CA ALA A 186 0.78 -17.82 -17.52
C ALA A 186 1.68 -17.75 -18.76
N LYS A 187 1.44 -18.61 -19.77
CA LYS A 187 2.10 -18.57 -21.09
C LYS A 187 1.34 -17.72 -22.11
N ASP A 188 0.14 -17.25 -21.76
CA ASP A 188 -0.68 -16.36 -22.60
C ASP A 188 -0.31 -14.90 -22.28
N ASP A 189 0.33 -14.21 -23.22
CA ASP A 189 0.83 -12.83 -23.04
C ASP A 189 -0.26 -11.83 -22.66
N GLN A 190 -1.51 -12.05 -23.11
CA GLN A 190 -2.62 -11.17 -22.73
C GLN A 190 -3.01 -11.29 -21.24
N ARG A 191 -2.85 -12.48 -20.66
CA ARG A 191 -3.11 -12.74 -19.24
C ARG A 191 -1.90 -12.47 -18.37
N ALA A 192 -0.71 -12.67 -18.92
CA ALA A 192 0.56 -12.62 -18.21
C ALA A 192 1.25 -11.24 -18.27
N TRP A 193 0.49 -10.18 -18.55
CA TRP A 193 1.00 -8.78 -18.60
C TRP A 193 1.74 -8.35 -17.33
N PHE A 194 1.47 -9.01 -16.20
CA PHE A 194 2.14 -8.75 -14.93
C PHE A 194 3.66 -8.98 -14.99
N TYR A 195 4.17 -9.78 -15.91
CA TYR A 195 5.61 -9.94 -16.12
C TYR A 195 6.31 -8.66 -16.59
N GLU A 196 5.57 -7.74 -17.21
CA GLU A 196 6.09 -6.46 -17.70
C GLU A 196 5.74 -5.28 -16.78
N SER A 197 5.19 -5.56 -15.60
CA SER A 197 4.70 -4.56 -14.65
C SER A 197 5.57 -4.48 -13.40
N GLY A 198 5.71 -3.27 -12.82
CA GLY A 198 6.37 -3.04 -11.52
C GLY A 198 5.40 -3.05 -10.33
N ILE A 199 4.07 -3.02 -10.56
CA ILE A 199 3.10 -2.96 -9.47
C ILE A 199 2.94 -4.30 -8.72
N ASN A 200 2.14 -4.31 -7.66
CA ASN A 200 1.90 -5.48 -6.80
C ASN A 200 1.58 -6.79 -7.56
N TRP A 201 0.99 -6.72 -8.76
CA TRP A 201 0.68 -7.88 -9.60
C TRP A 201 1.91 -8.71 -9.96
N ASN A 202 3.04 -8.06 -10.23
CA ASN A 202 4.30 -8.76 -10.52
C ASN A 202 4.72 -9.63 -9.34
N SER A 203 4.80 -9.06 -8.14
CA SER A 203 5.21 -9.81 -6.94
C SER A 203 4.26 -10.95 -6.62
N VAL A 204 2.94 -10.71 -6.67
CA VAL A 204 1.93 -11.72 -6.31
C VAL A 204 1.90 -12.89 -7.31
N CYS A 205 1.85 -12.58 -8.61
CA CYS A 205 1.75 -13.62 -9.63
C CYS A 205 3.05 -14.42 -9.77
N ASN A 206 4.22 -13.75 -9.73
CA ASN A 206 5.51 -14.43 -9.73
C ASN A 206 5.68 -15.32 -8.50
N ALA A 207 5.32 -14.85 -7.30
CA ALA A 207 5.39 -15.66 -6.09
C ALA A 207 4.53 -16.92 -6.19
N GLY A 208 3.28 -16.78 -6.65
CA GLY A 208 2.39 -17.92 -6.82
C GLY A 208 2.91 -18.97 -7.80
N LEU A 209 3.40 -18.52 -8.94
CA LEU A 209 3.98 -19.40 -9.96
C LEU A 209 5.31 -20.04 -9.50
N LEU A 210 6.13 -19.30 -8.74
CA LEU A 210 7.36 -19.83 -8.16
C LEU A 210 7.09 -20.94 -7.15
N TYR A 211 6.11 -20.75 -6.24
CA TYR A 211 5.69 -21.79 -5.30
C TYR A 211 5.22 -23.04 -6.00
N ALA A 212 4.38 -22.89 -7.03
CA ALA A 212 3.93 -23.99 -7.83
C ALA A 212 5.09 -24.69 -8.55
N ALA A 213 6.03 -23.94 -9.13
CA ALA A 213 7.17 -24.48 -9.86
C ALA A 213 8.13 -25.24 -8.93
N LEU A 214 8.48 -24.66 -7.78
CA LEU A 214 9.32 -25.33 -6.78
C LEU A 214 8.65 -26.61 -6.26
N ALA A 215 7.34 -26.59 -6.05
CA ALA A 215 6.59 -27.73 -5.56
C ALA A 215 6.64 -28.93 -6.53
N VAL A 216 6.52 -28.69 -7.84
CA VAL A 216 6.46 -29.78 -8.84
C VAL A 216 7.79 -30.05 -9.55
N TRP A 217 8.91 -29.55 -9.01
CA TRP A 217 10.23 -29.68 -9.64
C TRP A 217 10.58 -31.13 -9.99
N ASP A 218 10.31 -32.08 -9.10
CA ASP A 218 10.71 -33.47 -9.28
C ASP A 218 9.88 -34.16 -10.39
N GLU A 219 8.61 -33.81 -10.56
CA GLU A 219 7.72 -34.37 -11.58
C GLU A 219 7.74 -33.59 -12.90
N ARG A 220 8.06 -32.28 -12.87
CA ARG A 220 7.98 -31.36 -14.01
C ARG A 220 9.20 -30.44 -14.14
N PRO A 221 10.44 -30.97 -14.16
CA PRO A 221 11.65 -30.15 -14.04
C PRO A 221 11.80 -29.09 -15.14
N PHE A 222 11.42 -29.38 -16.37
CA PHE A 222 11.52 -28.43 -17.49
C PHE A 222 10.52 -27.28 -17.35
N GLU A 223 9.29 -27.58 -16.96
CA GLU A 223 8.25 -26.58 -16.75
C GLU A 223 8.57 -25.73 -15.52
N ALA A 224 8.99 -26.34 -14.43
CA ALA A 224 9.43 -25.67 -13.21
C ALA A 224 10.60 -24.71 -13.48
N SER A 225 11.65 -25.18 -14.16
CA SER A 225 12.79 -24.34 -14.55
C SER A 225 12.38 -23.13 -15.39
N PHE A 226 11.42 -23.29 -16.30
CA PHE A 226 10.91 -22.19 -17.11
C PHE A 226 10.30 -21.09 -16.24
N PHE A 227 9.41 -21.44 -15.29
CA PHE A 227 8.74 -20.45 -14.43
C PHE A 227 9.65 -19.86 -13.37
N ILE A 228 10.58 -20.63 -12.82
CA ILE A 228 11.61 -20.09 -11.89
C ILE A 228 12.45 -19.05 -12.61
N ARG A 229 12.96 -19.37 -13.81
CA ARG A 229 13.75 -18.41 -14.60
C ARG A 229 12.94 -17.18 -14.97
N ARG A 230 11.69 -17.35 -15.43
CA ARG A 230 10.80 -16.23 -15.77
C ARG A 230 10.55 -15.31 -14.59
N CYS A 231 10.38 -15.89 -13.40
CA CYS A 231 10.28 -15.14 -12.15
C CYS A 231 11.53 -14.29 -11.89
N LEU A 232 12.72 -14.91 -11.94
CA LEU A 232 14.00 -14.23 -11.71
C LEU A 232 14.29 -13.12 -12.73
N GLU A 233 13.85 -13.29 -13.98
CA GLU A 233 14.00 -12.30 -15.06
C GLU A 233 13.06 -11.09 -14.89
N THR A 234 11.85 -11.27 -14.36
CA THR A 234 10.80 -10.24 -14.39
C THR A 234 10.53 -9.61 -13.03
N ASN A 235 10.79 -10.31 -11.93
CA ASN A 235 10.57 -9.79 -10.58
C ASN A 235 11.42 -8.55 -10.23
N PRO A 236 12.63 -8.34 -10.77
CA PRO A 236 13.37 -7.09 -10.56
C PRO A 236 12.61 -5.82 -10.92
N LEU A 237 11.58 -5.89 -11.82
CA LEU A 237 10.72 -4.74 -12.13
C LEU A 237 9.92 -4.28 -10.91
N ALA A 238 9.42 -5.22 -10.10
CA ALA A 238 8.69 -4.87 -8.87
C ALA A 238 9.61 -4.32 -7.78
N LEU A 239 10.84 -4.84 -7.68
CA LEU A 239 11.83 -4.33 -6.73
C LEU A 239 12.30 -2.92 -7.09
N ALA A 240 12.38 -2.59 -8.38
CA ALA A 240 12.79 -1.26 -8.85
C ALA A 240 11.79 -0.13 -8.51
N GLU A 241 10.56 -0.46 -8.10
CA GLU A 241 9.57 0.53 -7.64
C GLU A 241 9.86 1.08 -6.22
N PHE A 242 10.73 0.40 -5.45
CA PHE A 242 11.12 0.86 -4.12
C PHE A 242 12.28 1.85 -4.23
N PRO A 243 12.08 3.14 -3.87
CA PRO A 243 13.18 4.09 -3.78
C PRO A 243 14.13 3.66 -2.65
N ARG A 244 15.31 4.23 -2.63
CA ARG A 244 16.35 3.89 -1.65
C ARG A 244 15.89 3.95 -0.19
N GLU A 245 14.99 4.88 0.13
CA GLU A 245 14.41 5.03 1.47
C GLU A 245 13.22 4.10 1.72
N GLY A 246 12.69 3.43 0.71
CA GLY A 246 11.73 2.35 0.82
C GLY A 246 10.24 2.73 0.77
N ALA A 247 9.84 3.99 0.49
CA ALA A 247 8.42 4.30 0.38
C ALA A 247 7.77 3.54 -0.79
N TYR A 248 6.64 2.86 -0.50
CA TYR A 248 5.95 2.09 -1.51
C TYR A 248 4.97 2.96 -2.31
N PRO A 249 5.01 2.94 -3.65
CA PRO A 249 4.26 3.87 -4.47
C PRO A 249 2.74 3.76 -4.34
N GLU A 250 2.21 2.59 -3.97
CA GLU A 250 0.77 2.32 -3.88
C GLU A 250 0.20 2.46 -2.46
N GLY A 251 1.00 2.88 -1.47
CA GLY A 251 0.56 3.10 -0.08
C GLY A 251 0.53 1.84 0.79
N TYR A 252 0.01 2.01 2.02
CA TYR A 252 0.08 1.02 3.11
C TYR A 252 -0.55 -0.33 2.76
N SER A 253 -1.80 -0.33 2.25
CA SER A 253 -2.51 -1.59 1.98
C SER A 253 -1.86 -2.41 0.89
N TYR A 254 -1.34 -1.76 -0.14
CA TYR A 254 -0.68 -2.43 -1.25
C TYR A 254 0.76 -2.82 -0.94
N TRP A 255 1.45 -2.11 -0.04
CA TRP A 255 2.67 -2.64 0.56
C TRP A 255 2.36 -3.95 1.28
N GLY A 256 1.34 -3.95 2.15
CA GLY A 256 0.89 -5.16 2.86
C GLY A 256 0.56 -6.32 1.93
N TYR A 257 0.12 -6.06 0.71
CA TYR A 257 -0.18 -7.07 -0.30
C TYR A 257 1.06 -7.42 -1.15
N GLY A 258 1.59 -6.46 -1.91
CA GLY A 258 2.70 -6.68 -2.83
C GLY A 258 3.99 -7.11 -2.14
N ALA A 259 4.42 -6.37 -1.10
CA ALA A 259 5.64 -6.71 -0.37
C ALA A 259 5.52 -8.03 0.40
N SER A 260 4.32 -8.40 0.89
CA SER A 260 4.13 -9.72 1.52
C SER A 260 4.41 -10.85 0.55
N PHE A 261 3.92 -10.77 -0.69
CA PHE A 261 4.18 -11.79 -1.69
C PHE A 261 5.62 -11.74 -2.22
N GLN A 262 6.22 -10.55 -2.27
CA GLN A 262 7.65 -10.42 -2.55
C GLN A 262 8.51 -11.14 -1.50
N ILE A 263 8.16 -10.98 -0.21
CA ILE A 263 8.84 -11.70 0.88
C ILE A 263 8.59 -13.20 0.79
N MET A 264 7.36 -13.63 0.49
CA MET A 264 7.06 -15.04 0.28
C MET A 264 7.93 -15.63 -0.85
N LEU A 265 8.10 -14.90 -1.96
CA LEU A 265 8.96 -15.27 -3.08
C LEU A 265 10.42 -15.45 -2.62
N LEU A 266 10.98 -14.44 -1.97
CA LEU A 266 12.37 -14.48 -1.47
C LEU A 266 12.57 -15.60 -0.45
N ALA A 267 11.65 -15.75 0.49
CA ALA A 267 11.68 -16.81 1.51
C ALA A 267 11.64 -18.23 0.89
N ALA A 268 10.89 -18.42 -0.21
CA ALA A 268 10.86 -19.67 -0.93
C ALA A 268 12.19 -19.97 -1.64
N LEU A 269 12.81 -18.96 -2.28
CA LEU A 269 14.13 -19.09 -2.89
C LEU A 269 15.20 -19.42 -1.84
N GLU A 270 15.23 -18.66 -0.74
CA GLU A 270 16.16 -18.90 0.38
C GLU A 270 16.00 -20.30 0.97
N SER A 271 14.76 -20.77 1.13
CA SER A 271 14.48 -22.09 1.65
C SER A 271 14.87 -23.20 0.68
N ALA A 272 14.55 -23.06 -0.62
CA ALA A 272 14.79 -24.10 -1.63
C ALA A 272 16.25 -24.16 -2.12
N PHE A 273 16.90 -23.01 -2.27
CA PHE A 273 18.24 -22.91 -2.88
C PHE A 273 19.33 -22.41 -1.92
N GLY A 274 18.96 -21.91 -0.74
CA GLY A 274 19.91 -21.29 0.22
C GLY A 274 20.33 -19.87 -0.16
N THR A 275 19.70 -19.24 -1.15
CA THR A 275 19.99 -17.89 -1.67
C THR A 275 18.73 -17.23 -2.18
N ASP A 276 18.70 -15.90 -2.19
CA ASP A 276 17.67 -15.09 -2.86
C ASP A 276 17.88 -14.96 -4.39
N CYS A 277 18.86 -15.68 -4.93
CA CYS A 277 19.24 -15.64 -6.34
C CYS A 277 19.59 -14.22 -6.84
N GLU A 278 20.31 -13.45 -6.04
CA GLU A 278 20.78 -12.08 -6.35
C GLU A 278 19.63 -11.04 -6.53
N LEU A 279 18.39 -11.37 -6.19
CA LEU A 279 17.26 -10.45 -6.33
C LEU A 279 17.37 -9.24 -5.41
N LEU A 280 18.04 -9.39 -4.26
CA LEU A 280 18.25 -8.28 -3.32
C LEU A 280 19.59 -7.56 -3.51
N ASP A 281 20.33 -7.86 -4.56
CA ASP A 281 21.57 -7.17 -4.84
C ASP A 281 21.32 -5.77 -5.40
N GLY A 282 22.11 -4.79 -4.94
CA GLY A 282 22.08 -3.43 -5.41
C GLY A 282 20.94 -2.57 -4.86
N GLU A 283 20.75 -1.40 -5.45
CA GLU A 283 19.89 -0.32 -4.93
C GLU A 283 18.41 -0.72 -4.78
N ALA A 284 17.88 -1.52 -5.71
CA ALA A 284 16.49 -1.97 -5.66
C ALA A 284 16.24 -2.91 -4.46
N GLY A 285 17.18 -3.81 -4.17
CA GLY A 285 17.10 -4.67 -3.00
C GLY A 285 17.26 -3.89 -1.69
N GLU A 286 18.19 -2.93 -1.64
CA GLU A 286 18.34 -2.01 -0.51
C GLU A 286 17.04 -1.24 -0.25
N GLY A 287 16.41 -0.69 -1.29
CA GLY A 287 15.13 0.02 -1.22
C GLY A 287 13.99 -0.88 -0.73
N PHE A 288 13.92 -2.12 -1.22
CA PHE A 288 12.95 -3.09 -0.74
C PHE A 288 13.11 -3.39 0.76
N LEU A 289 14.32 -3.64 1.23
CA LEU A 289 14.59 -3.87 2.66
C LEU A 289 14.29 -2.62 3.50
N ALA A 290 14.63 -1.42 3.00
CA ALA A 290 14.31 -0.15 3.66
C ALA A 290 12.80 0.09 3.77
N SER A 291 11.97 -0.55 2.94
CA SER A 291 10.51 -0.42 3.01
C SER A 291 9.90 -1.01 4.29
N SER A 292 10.65 -1.81 5.02
CA SER A 292 10.30 -2.27 6.37
C SER A 292 10.17 -1.10 7.36
N GLU A 293 10.99 -0.08 7.23
CA GLU A 293 10.89 1.16 8.00
C GLU A 293 9.67 2.00 7.57
N TYR A 294 9.47 2.12 6.24
CA TYR A 294 8.30 2.82 5.71
C TYR A 294 7.00 2.28 6.31
N ILE A 295 6.76 0.97 6.23
CA ILE A 295 5.50 0.39 6.72
C ILE A 295 5.33 0.51 8.23
N ARG A 296 6.44 0.43 8.99
CA ARG A 296 6.45 0.69 10.43
C ARG A 296 6.02 2.13 10.72
N MET A 297 6.59 3.11 10.02
CA MET A 297 6.27 4.53 10.18
C MET A 297 4.86 4.88 9.73
N MET A 298 4.27 4.13 8.78
CA MET A 298 2.89 4.30 8.33
C MET A 298 1.84 3.85 9.36
N THR A 299 2.23 3.11 10.41
CA THR A 299 1.34 2.73 11.51
C THR A 299 1.23 3.89 12.49
N THR A 300 0.01 4.39 12.72
CA THR A 300 -0.25 5.53 13.61
C THR A 300 -0.26 5.13 15.10
N PRO A 301 -0.21 6.08 16.04
CA PRO A 301 -0.19 5.81 17.49
C PRO A 301 -1.37 4.97 18.00
N THR A 302 -2.56 5.13 17.41
CA THR A 302 -3.73 4.31 17.76
C THR A 302 -3.68 2.89 17.19
N GLY A 303 -2.68 2.55 16.38
CA GLY A 303 -2.53 1.25 15.71
C GLY A 303 -3.28 1.16 14.37
N ARG A 304 -3.88 2.26 13.92
CA ARG A 304 -4.40 2.41 12.55
C ARG A 304 -3.24 2.63 11.57
N CYS A 305 -3.54 3.02 10.35
CA CYS A 305 -2.54 3.46 9.37
C CYS A 305 -2.92 4.81 8.78
N TRP A 306 -1.91 5.54 8.29
CA TRP A 306 -2.17 6.68 7.43
C TRP A 306 -2.71 6.18 6.08
N SER A 307 -3.99 6.45 5.84
CA SER A 307 -4.83 5.78 4.84
C SER A 307 -4.89 6.50 3.49
N TYR A 308 -3.82 7.15 3.03
CA TYR A 308 -3.83 7.72 1.69
C TYR A 308 -3.93 6.65 0.59
N TYR A 309 -4.40 7.03 -0.58
CA TYR A 309 -4.65 6.16 -1.74
C TYR A 309 -5.70 5.08 -1.47
N ASP A 310 -5.71 4.01 -2.25
CA ASP A 310 -6.66 2.91 -2.08
C ASP A 310 -6.33 2.06 -0.83
N THR A 311 -6.05 2.73 0.28
CA THR A 311 -5.76 2.13 1.60
C THR A 311 -7.01 2.12 2.47
N ARG A 312 -7.24 1.03 3.20
CA ARG A 312 -8.31 0.97 4.20
C ARG A 312 -7.91 1.78 5.43
N ARG A 313 -8.87 2.47 6.07
CA ARG A 313 -8.62 3.27 7.30
C ARG A 313 -8.16 2.43 8.49
N VAL A 314 -8.52 1.16 8.51
CA VAL A 314 -8.05 0.21 9.54
C VAL A 314 -6.78 -0.45 9.03
N GLY A 315 -5.67 -0.23 9.74
CA GLY A 315 -4.39 -0.86 9.41
C GLY A 315 -4.47 -2.39 9.53
N THR A 316 -3.80 -3.09 8.62
CA THR A 316 -3.63 -4.54 8.70
C THR A 316 -2.46 -4.89 9.61
N THR A 317 -2.43 -6.11 10.15
CA THR A 317 -1.27 -6.60 10.89
C THR A 317 -0.22 -7.08 9.90
N GLN A 318 1.00 -6.56 10.03
CA GLN A 318 2.08 -6.85 9.09
C GLN A 318 2.97 -8.01 9.59
N TYR A 319 2.42 -9.22 9.59
CA TYR A 319 3.11 -10.44 10.07
C TYR A 319 4.43 -10.71 9.36
N ILE A 320 4.48 -10.31 8.11
CA ILE A 320 5.62 -10.51 7.22
C ILE A 320 6.86 -9.71 7.68
N GLN A 321 6.68 -8.68 8.51
CA GLN A 321 7.77 -7.93 9.14
C GLN A 321 8.70 -8.82 9.97
N ALA A 322 8.26 -10.02 10.38
CA ALA A 322 9.14 -10.98 11.05
C ALA A 322 10.29 -11.46 10.14
N TRP A 323 10.03 -11.66 8.84
CA TRP A 323 11.10 -11.96 7.87
C TRP A 323 12.04 -10.76 7.69
N MET A 324 11.48 -9.54 7.54
CA MET A 324 12.27 -8.32 7.42
C MET A 324 13.17 -8.11 8.65
N ALA A 325 12.63 -8.33 9.87
CA ALA A 325 13.38 -8.20 11.12
C ALA A 325 14.56 -9.19 11.20
N VAL A 326 14.37 -10.43 10.75
CA VAL A 326 15.44 -11.41 10.65
C VAL A 326 16.47 -11.00 9.59
N ARG A 327 16.03 -10.57 8.42
CA ARG A 327 16.90 -10.24 7.29
C ARG A 327 17.75 -8.99 7.53
N THR A 328 17.17 -7.96 8.17
CA THR A 328 17.86 -6.70 8.48
C THR A 328 18.60 -6.70 9.83
N GLY A 329 18.30 -7.67 10.69
CA GLY A 329 18.79 -7.70 12.07
C GLY A 329 18.13 -6.67 13.00
N ASP A 330 17.05 -6.00 12.57
CA ASP A 330 16.29 -5.02 13.36
C ASP A 330 14.96 -5.60 13.87
N GLY A 331 14.98 -6.21 15.05
CA GLY A 331 13.78 -6.72 15.71
C GLY A 331 12.73 -5.65 16.00
N THR A 332 13.14 -4.37 16.16
CA THR A 332 12.21 -3.26 16.47
C THR A 332 11.20 -2.98 15.36
N LEU A 333 11.40 -3.53 14.15
CA LEU A 333 10.44 -3.50 13.06
C LEU A 333 9.09 -4.13 13.45
N LEU A 334 9.09 -5.09 14.38
CA LEU A 334 7.88 -5.74 14.89
C LEU A 334 7.20 -4.97 16.00
N TYR A 335 7.78 -3.89 16.53
CA TYR A 335 7.27 -3.19 17.71
C TYR A 335 5.79 -2.77 17.60
N PRO A 336 5.31 -2.16 16.48
CA PRO A 336 3.90 -1.82 16.34
C PRO A 336 2.98 -3.04 16.39
N GLU A 337 3.40 -4.16 15.80
CA GLU A 337 2.61 -5.40 15.77
C GLU A 337 2.54 -6.04 17.15
N LEU A 338 3.64 -6.08 17.90
CA LEU A 338 3.69 -6.55 19.28
C LEU A 338 2.79 -5.70 20.20
N ARG A 339 2.74 -4.38 19.97
CA ARG A 339 1.81 -3.48 20.68
C ARG A 339 0.34 -3.78 20.35
N LYS A 340 0.00 -4.11 19.11
CA LYS A 340 -1.35 -4.55 18.74
C LYS A 340 -1.72 -5.83 19.50
N PHE A 341 -0.85 -6.85 19.54
CA PHE A 341 -1.07 -8.07 20.31
C PHE A 341 -1.27 -7.77 21.80
N SER A 342 -0.41 -6.96 22.41
CA SER A 342 -0.51 -6.62 23.84
C SER A 342 -1.77 -5.87 24.22
N ARG A 343 -2.37 -5.11 23.28
CA ARG A 343 -3.63 -4.37 23.44
C ARG A 343 -4.86 -5.22 23.09
N GLY A 344 -4.68 -6.48 22.70
CA GLY A 344 -5.78 -7.36 22.30
C GLY A 344 -6.46 -6.95 20.98
N ILE A 345 -5.78 -6.16 20.14
CA ILE A 345 -6.30 -5.78 18.81
C ILE A 345 -6.28 -7.04 17.94
N PRO A 346 -7.44 -7.51 17.44
CA PRO A 346 -7.48 -8.74 16.67
C PRO A 346 -6.72 -8.56 15.35
N PRO A 347 -5.98 -9.59 14.90
CA PRO A 347 -5.31 -9.57 13.63
C PRO A 347 -6.30 -9.44 12.46
N SER A 348 -6.01 -8.55 11.54
CA SER A 348 -6.75 -8.41 10.28
C SER A 348 -5.98 -9.09 9.14
N GLU A 349 -6.70 -9.68 8.19
CA GLU A 349 -6.15 -10.42 7.03
C GLU A 349 -5.08 -11.47 7.42
N PRO A 350 -5.40 -12.44 8.30
CA PRO A 350 -4.40 -13.23 9.00
C PRO A 350 -3.79 -14.38 8.18
N ARG A 351 -4.09 -14.50 6.86
CA ARG A 351 -3.70 -15.67 6.05
C ARG A 351 -2.20 -16.01 6.07
N LEU A 352 -1.33 -15.02 6.31
CA LEU A 352 0.11 -15.20 6.40
C LEU A 352 0.64 -15.24 7.86
N LEU A 353 -0.23 -15.39 8.86
CA LEU A 353 0.16 -15.46 10.27
C LEU A 353 1.23 -16.52 10.57
N PRO A 354 1.29 -17.70 9.91
CA PRO A 354 2.38 -18.65 10.13
C PRO A 354 3.77 -18.08 9.86
N MET A 355 3.91 -17.07 8.98
CA MET A 355 5.19 -16.39 8.75
C MET A 355 5.72 -15.68 10.00
N PHE A 356 4.83 -15.11 10.82
CA PHE A 356 5.21 -14.52 12.10
C PHE A 356 5.79 -15.56 13.06
N LEU A 357 5.28 -16.78 13.04
CA LEU A 357 5.78 -17.88 13.88
C LEU A 357 7.10 -18.47 13.34
N ILE A 358 7.18 -18.69 12.02
CA ILE A 358 8.37 -19.24 11.36
C ILE A 358 9.57 -18.32 11.55
N TYR A 359 9.42 -17.02 11.32
CA TYR A 359 10.51 -16.06 11.40
C TYR A 359 10.64 -15.42 12.80
N GLY A 360 9.55 -15.17 13.50
CA GLY A 360 9.56 -14.68 14.88
C GLY A 360 10.25 -15.64 15.85
N SER A 361 10.19 -16.95 15.59
CA SER A 361 10.96 -17.95 16.36
C SER A 361 12.49 -17.80 16.25
N ARG A 362 12.98 -16.99 15.32
CA ARG A 362 14.40 -16.67 15.15
C ARG A 362 14.82 -15.39 15.89
N LEU A 363 13.88 -14.74 16.57
CA LEU A 363 14.06 -13.46 17.25
C LEU A 363 13.76 -13.61 18.74
N ASP A 364 14.39 -12.79 19.57
CA ASP A 364 13.94 -12.56 20.93
C ASP A 364 12.96 -11.38 20.93
N LEU A 365 11.67 -11.67 21.13
CA LEU A 365 10.60 -10.67 21.14
C LEU A 365 10.27 -10.17 22.55
N GLN A 366 10.92 -10.72 23.59
CA GLN A 366 10.71 -10.30 24.96
C GLN A 366 11.52 -9.03 25.26
N GLY A 367 10.91 -8.10 25.96
CA GLY A 367 11.60 -6.87 26.37
C GLY A 367 12.02 -5.96 25.21
N MET A 368 11.39 -6.13 24.04
CA MET A 368 11.69 -5.27 22.89
C MET A 368 11.38 -3.82 23.19
N THR A 369 12.36 -2.97 22.98
CA THR A 369 12.25 -1.51 23.20
C THR A 369 11.63 -0.82 21.99
N PRO A 370 11.00 0.36 22.20
CA PRO A 370 10.50 1.15 21.08
C PRO A 370 11.63 1.55 20.14
N PRO A 371 11.33 1.73 18.84
CA PRO A 371 12.29 2.30 17.91
C PRO A 371 12.75 3.69 18.34
N LEU A 372 14.00 4.02 18.05
CA LEU A 372 14.57 5.35 18.37
C LEU A 372 14.21 6.42 17.33
N ARG A 373 13.76 6.00 16.15
CA ARG A 373 13.51 6.90 15.02
C ARG A 373 12.13 7.52 15.10
N ASN A 374 12.07 8.86 15.10
CA ASN A 374 10.83 9.63 15.13
C ASN A 374 10.51 10.34 13.81
N PHE A 375 11.45 10.38 12.89
CA PHE A 375 11.30 11.01 11.58
C PHE A 375 11.54 10.00 10.47
N TYR A 376 10.76 10.11 9.40
CA TYR A 376 10.97 9.37 8.17
C TYR A 376 10.70 10.27 6.98
N ARG A 377 11.54 10.19 5.97
CA ARG A 377 11.37 10.88 4.70
C ARG A 377 11.82 9.98 3.58
N SER A 378 11.07 9.99 2.49
CA SER A 378 11.41 9.25 1.27
C SER A 378 11.09 10.08 0.04
N GLY A 379 11.84 9.85 -1.04
CA GLY A 379 11.54 10.26 -2.41
C GLY A 379 10.70 9.22 -3.16
N GLY A 380 10.87 9.16 -4.48
CA GLY A 380 10.22 8.20 -5.38
C GLY A 380 8.86 8.67 -5.89
N THR A 381 8.04 7.73 -6.38
CA THR A 381 6.73 8.00 -7.00
C THR A 381 5.74 8.62 -6.02
N THR A 382 5.83 8.28 -4.73
CA THR A 382 5.00 8.82 -3.65
C THR A 382 5.88 9.26 -2.48
N PRO A 383 6.54 10.44 -2.59
CA PRO A 383 7.34 11.00 -1.52
C PRO A 383 6.49 11.27 -0.28
N VAL A 384 7.01 10.88 0.89
CA VAL A 384 6.36 11.11 2.17
C VAL A 384 7.33 11.70 3.20
N PHE A 385 6.80 12.52 4.10
CA PHE A 385 7.45 12.94 5.33
C PHE A 385 6.56 12.50 6.49
N ILE A 386 7.15 11.86 7.50
CA ILE A 386 6.44 11.40 8.69
C ILE A 386 7.24 11.83 9.92
N TYR A 387 6.52 12.38 10.90
CA TYR A 387 6.99 12.60 12.27
C TYR A 387 6.08 11.91 13.27
N ARG A 388 6.66 11.40 14.34
CA ARG A 388 5.92 10.91 15.50
C ARG A 388 6.64 11.30 16.80
N SER A 389 5.88 11.66 17.85
CA SER A 389 6.46 12.03 19.14
C SER A 389 6.90 10.82 19.98
N GLY A 390 6.29 9.67 19.76
CA GLY A 390 6.56 8.44 20.49
C GLY A 390 5.98 7.18 19.83
N TRP A 391 6.11 6.06 20.53
CA TRP A 391 5.69 4.73 20.07
C TRP A 391 4.77 3.99 21.04
N ASP A 392 4.61 4.49 22.25
CA ASP A 392 3.99 3.76 23.35
C ASP A 392 2.55 4.19 23.66
N SER A 393 2.24 5.48 23.47
CA SER A 393 0.92 6.02 23.78
C SER A 393 0.03 6.12 22.53
N PRO A 394 -1.26 5.79 22.62
CA PRO A 394 -2.22 6.15 21.59
C PRO A 394 -2.42 7.67 21.45
N ASP A 395 -1.98 8.45 22.46
CA ASP A 395 -2.09 9.91 22.49
C ASP A 395 -0.86 10.60 21.89
N ASP A 396 0.17 9.82 21.50
CA ASP A 396 1.34 10.36 20.79
C ASP A 396 0.92 11.13 19.54
N THR A 397 1.69 12.17 19.21
CA THR A 397 1.47 12.97 18.00
C THR A 397 2.08 12.30 16.79
N TYR A 398 1.34 12.29 15.68
CA TYR A 398 1.77 11.77 14.38
C TYR A 398 1.40 12.76 13.28
N LEU A 399 2.38 13.20 12.50
CA LEU A 399 2.20 14.02 11.30
C LEU A 399 2.70 13.26 10.07
N GLY A 400 1.85 13.13 9.07
CA GLY A 400 2.21 12.67 7.73
C GLY A 400 1.97 13.76 6.69
N VAL A 401 2.89 13.95 5.74
CA VAL A 401 2.73 14.85 4.59
C VAL A 401 3.20 14.12 3.35
N LYS A 402 2.42 14.17 2.27
CA LYS A 402 2.76 13.51 1.01
C LYS A 402 2.74 14.44 -0.19
N ALA A 403 3.54 14.07 -1.17
CA ALA A 403 3.52 14.62 -2.52
C ALA A 403 3.35 13.49 -3.55
N GLY A 404 3.97 13.56 -4.71
CA GLY A 404 4.02 12.50 -5.71
C GLY A 404 3.19 12.75 -6.95
N LEU A 405 2.70 11.68 -7.57
CA LEU A 405 2.00 11.69 -8.85
C LEU A 405 0.57 11.14 -8.69
N ALA A 406 -0.45 11.97 -8.91
CA ALA A 406 -1.85 11.57 -8.75
C ALA A 406 -2.32 10.55 -9.80
N SER A 407 -1.63 10.40 -10.93
CA SER A 407 -1.92 9.38 -11.95
C SER A 407 -1.16 8.06 -11.76
N SER A 408 -0.48 7.86 -10.63
CA SER A 408 0.14 6.57 -10.32
C SER A 408 -0.90 5.52 -9.95
N SER A 409 -0.51 4.25 -9.93
CA SER A 409 -1.41 3.14 -9.57
C SER A 409 -2.02 3.37 -8.18
N HIS A 410 -3.33 3.15 -8.06
CA HIS A 410 -4.10 3.33 -6.83
C HIS A 410 -4.12 4.74 -6.22
N ALA A 411 -3.53 5.74 -6.88
CA ALA A 411 -3.44 7.10 -6.36
C ALA A 411 -4.78 7.83 -6.33
N HIS A 412 -4.83 8.88 -5.49
CA HIS A 412 -5.92 9.84 -5.36
C HIS A 412 -5.47 11.24 -5.80
N GLN A 413 -6.41 12.16 -5.98
CA GLN A 413 -6.09 13.58 -6.23
C GLN A 413 -5.82 14.32 -4.92
N ASP A 414 -4.72 13.98 -4.27
CA ASP A 414 -4.39 14.36 -2.91
C ASP A 414 -2.94 14.86 -2.72
N ILE A 415 -2.29 15.34 -3.79
CA ILE A 415 -0.92 15.87 -3.74
C ILE A 415 -0.85 17.07 -2.80
N GLY A 416 0.09 17.06 -1.86
CA GLY A 416 0.24 18.08 -0.83
C GLY A 416 -0.70 17.89 0.37
N SER A 417 -1.41 16.76 0.45
CA SER A 417 -2.25 16.39 1.60
C SER A 417 -1.39 16.03 2.82
N PHE A 418 -2.01 16.15 4.00
CA PHE A 418 -1.41 15.83 5.27
C PHE A 418 -2.37 15.06 6.17
N TYR A 419 -1.82 14.35 7.16
CA TYR A 419 -2.52 13.61 8.19
C TYR A 419 -2.00 14.02 9.56
N LEU A 420 -2.89 14.23 10.51
CA LEU A 420 -2.53 14.53 11.90
C LEU A 420 -3.35 13.66 12.85
N GLU A 421 -2.66 12.87 13.65
CA GLU A 421 -3.25 12.16 14.80
C GLU A 421 -2.56 12.61 16.07
N ALA A 422 -3.33 12.92 17.09
CA ALA A 422 -2.86 13.30 18.41
C ALA A 422 -4.00 13.12 19.42
N ASP A 423 -3.68 12.89 20.68
CA ASP A 423 -4.67 12.73 21.75
C ASP A 423 -5.69 11.60 21.40
N GLY A 424 -5.26 10.55 20.68
CA GLY A 424 -6.12 9.45 20.20
C GLY A 424 -7.14 9.83 19.11
N VAL A 425 -7.02 11.01 18.51
CA VAL A 425 -7.96 11.56 17.50
C VAL A 425 -7.23 11.88 16.20
N ALA A 426 -7.80 11.46 15.06
CA ALA A 426 -7.36 11.93 13.74
C ALA A 426 -7.98 13.29 13.42
N TRP A 427 -7.25 14.36 13.77
CA TRP A 427 -7.64 15.75 13.55
C TRP A 427 -7.61 16.15 12.07
N ALA A 428 -6.67 15.60 11.32
CA ALA A 428 -6.65 15.62 9.87
C ALA A 428 -6.57 14.18 9.40
N THR A 429 -7.57 13.71 8.66
CA THR A 429 -7.68 12.32 8.23
C THR A 429 -7.74 12.19 6.72
N ASP A 430 -7.56 10.97 6.22
CA ASP A 430 -7.85 10.56 4.86
C ASP A 430 -8.92 9.46 4.87
N LEU A 431 -9.86 9.48 3.94
CA LEU A 431 -10.96 8.53 3.88
C LEU A 431 -10.54 7.18 3.30
N GLY A 432 -9.41 7.16 2.61
CA GLY A 432 -8.87 5.97 1.98
C GLY A 432 -9.78 5.40 0.89
N SER A 433 -9.68 4.10 0.69
CA SER A 433 -10.39 3.39 -0.37
C SER A 433 -11.90 3.29 -0.15
N GLN A 434 -12.60 3.07 -1.25
CA GLN A 434 -13.95 2.51 -1.28
C GLN A 434 -13.91 1.12 -1.92
N ASP A 435 -14.85 0.25 -1.55
CA ASP A 435 -14.93 -1.10 -2.12
C ASP A 435 -15.13 -1.04 -3.64
N TYR A 436 -14.27 -1.74 -4.38
CA TYR A 436 -14.25 -1.68 -5.84
C TYR A 436 -15.51 -2.29 -6.47
N GLU A 437 -16.02 -3.37 -5.91
CA GLU A 437 -17.23 -4.00 -6.42
C GLU A 437 -18.44 -3.07 -6.27
N SER A 438 -18.49 -2.30 -5.18
CA SER A 438 -19.54 -1.30 -4.98
C SER A 438 -19.53 -0.19 -6.03
N LEU A 439 -18.40 0.08 -6.66
CA LEU A 439 -18.21 1.05 -7.74
C LEU A 439 -18.41 0.41 -9.12
N GLU A 440 -17.70 -0.68 -9.40
CA GLU A 440 -17.70 -1.35 -10.70
C GLU A 440 -19.07 -1.95 -11.05
N SER A 441 -19.82 -2.50 -10.06
CA SER A 441 -21.18 -3.02 -10.28
C SER A 441 -22.20 -1.95 -10.69
N LEU A 442 -21.92 -0.69 -10.37
CA LEU A 442 -22.72 0.47 -10.77
C LEU A 442 -22.18 1.15 -12.04
N GLY A 443 -21.18 0.54 -12.69
CA GLY A 443 -20.65 0.99 -13.98
C GLY A 443 -19.63 2.12 -13.91
N VAL A 444 -19.02 2.36 -12.74
CA VAL A 444 -17.93 3.35 -12.59
C VAL A 444 -16.68 2.85 -13.31
N ASP A 445 -16.16 3.66 -14.23
CA ASP A 445 -14.87 3.42 -14.90
C ASP A 445 -13.70 3.77 -13.95
N LEU A 446 -13.55 2.92 -12.92
CA LEU A 446 -12.65 3.14 -11.78
C LEU A 446 -11.18 3.23 -12.17
N TRP A 447 -10.78 2.56 -13.26
CA TRP A 447 -9.37 2.43 -13.67
C TRP A 447 -8.97 3.43 -14.76
N ASN A 448 -9.81 4.41 -15.04
CA ASN A 448 -9.53 5.49 -15.98
C ASN A 448 -8.72 6.59 -15.30
N MET A 449 -7.40 6.49 -15.42
CA MET A 449 -6.42 7.43 -14.84
C MET A 449 -6.16 8.67 -15.71
N LYS A 450 -7.04 9.02 -16.67
CA LYS A 450 -6.96 10.27 -17.43
C LYS A 450 -7.47 11.44 -16.59
N GLN A 451 -7.05 12.69 -16.88
CA GLN A 451 -7.47 13.90 -16.14
C GLN A 451 -8.99 14.04 -16.01
N ALA A 452 -9.75 13.67 -17.03
CA ALA A 452 -11.21 13.67 -17.00
C ALA A 452 -11.80 12.27 -16.74
N GLY A 453 -11.04 11.36 -16.13
CA GLY A 453 -11.50 10.01 -15.82
C GLY A 453 -12.55 10.00 -14.71
N GLN A 454 -13.49 9.06 -14.81
CA GLN A 454 -14.56 8.93 -13.81
C GLN A 454 -14.04 8.52 -12.42
N ARG A 455 -12.86 7.93 -12.32
CA ARG A 455 -12.18 7.66 -11.04
C ARG A 455 -12.19 8.89 -10.12
N TRP A 456 -11.92 10.07 -10.67
CA TRP A 456 -11.81 11.32 -9.90
C TRP A 456 -13.15 11.92 -9.48
N GLU A 457 -14.24 11.37 -9.97
CA GLU A 457 -15.60 11.73 -9.55
C GLU A 457 -16.00 11.01 -8.25
N VAL A 458 -15.35 9.89 -7.89
CA VAL A 458 -15.58 9.20 -6.62
C VAL A 458 -15.11 10.08 -5.46
N PHE A 459 -16.01 10.38 -4.51
CA PHE A 459 -15.75 11.38 -3.46
C PHE A 459 -14.48 11.14 -2.66
N ARG A 460 -14.18 9.87 -2.31
CA ARG A 460 -12.97 9.50 -1.56
C ARG A 460 -11.69 9.56 -2.37
N ILE A 461 -11.77 9.52 -3.69
CA ILE A 461 -10.63 9.41 -4.61
C ILE A 461 -10.31 10.76 -5.24
N GLY A 462 -11.35 11.54 -5.55
CA GLY A 462 -11.23 12.89 -6.08
C GLY A 462 -10.75 13.89 -5.03
N PRO A 463 -10.55 15.17 -5.40
CA PRO A 463 -9.89 16.16 -4.54
C PRO A 463 -10.75 16.66 -3.36
N TRP A 464 -12.02 16.29 -3.31
CA TRP A 464 -13.00 16.95 -2.46
C TRP A 464 -12.95 16.52 -0.99
N SER A 465 -12.41 15.34 -0.71
CA SER A 465 -12.30 14.77 0.63
C SER A 465 -10.91 14.87 1.24
N HIS A 466 -9.94 15.41 0.51
CA HIS A 466 -8.55 15.48 0.94
C HIS A 466 -8.17 16.84 1.55
N ASN A 467 -7.11 16.86 2.36
CA ASN A 467 -6.57 18.05 3.05
C ASN A 467 -5.70 18.87 2.08
N ILE A 468 -6.31 19.35 1.03
CA ILE A 468 -5.65 20.11 -0.04
C ILE A 468 -6.40 21.40 -0.36
N LEU A 469 -5.83 22.16 -1.31
CA LEU A 469 -6.45 23.35 -1.89
C LEU A 469 -7.09 22.98 -3.22
N THR A 470 -8.28 23.51 -3.52
CA THR A 470 -8.89 23.43 -4.84
C THR A 470 -9.24 24.82 -5.35
N VAL A 471 -9.24 25.00 -6.69
CA VAL A 471 -9.44 26.29 -7.36
C VAL A 471 -10.70 26.26 -8.19
N ASP A 472 -11.63 27.22 -7.97
CA ASP A 472 -12.88 27.39 -8.73
C ASP A 472 -13.70 26.10 -8.90
N GLY A 473 -13.66 25.20 -7.91
CA GLY A 473 -14.35 23.91 -7.98
C GLY A 473 -13.78 22.95 -9.03
N LYS A 474 -12.52 23.13 -9.46
CA LYS A 474 -11.86 22.24 -10.40
C LYS A 474 -10.93 21.26 -9.70
N ALA A 475 -10.78 20.09 -10.30
CA ALA A 475 -9.79 19.11 -9.89
C ALA A 475 -8.37 19.55 -10.28
N PRO A 476 -7.35 19.36 -9.40
CA PRO A 476 -5.95 19.65 -9.70
C PRO A 476 -5.41 18.77 -10.84
N SER A 477 -4.27 19.18 -11.43
CA SER A 477 -3.59 18.36 -12.44
C SER A 477 -3.08 17.05 -11.86
N ILE A 478 -3.28 15.94 -12.60
CA ILE A 478 -2.79 14.61 -12.22
C ILE A 478 -1.46 14.23 -12.86
N HIS A 479 -0.90 15.09 -13.73
CA HIS A 479 0.22 14.72 -14.60
C HIS A 479 1.59 15.13 -14.04
N GLN A 480 1.61 15.85 -12.92
CA GLN A 480 2.83 16.42 -12.37
C GLN A 480 3.33 15.58 -11.19
N ALA A 481 4.57 15.10 -11.29
CA ALA A 481 5.26 14.48 -10.19
C ALA A 481 5.87 15.58 -9.30
N ILE A 482 5.48 15.60 -8.03
CA ILE A 482 5.93 16.58 -7.05
C ILE A 482 6.83 15.91 -6.02
N GLU A 483 8.02 16.45 -5.85
CA GLU A 483 8.95 16.07 -4.78
C GLU A 483 8.70 16.89 -3.51
N LEU A 484 9.06 16.32 -2.37
CA LEU A 484 9.12 17.08 -1.12
C LEU A 484 10.40 17.93 -1.09
N GLY A 485 10.26 19.21 -0.79
CA GLY A 485 11.33 20.17 -0.66
C GLY A 485 12.08 20.06 0.67
N ARG A 486 12.41 21.20 1.28
CA ARG A 486 13.13 21.26 2.55
C ARG A 486 12.29 20.64 3.70
N SER A 487 12.90 19.81 4.54
CA SER A 487 12.33 19.35 5.82
C SER A 487 12.98 20.04 7.01
N TRP A 488 12.24 20.08 8.12
CA TRP A 488 12.70 20.53 9.43
C TRP A 488 12.47 19.40 10.43
N GLU A 489 13.53 19.03 11.13
CA GLU A 489 13.54 17.93 12.10
C GLU A 489 14.12 18.44 13.42
N THR A 490 13.64 19.60 13.88
CA THR A 490 14.04 20.26 15.13
C THR A 490 12.91 20.23 16.13
N GLU A 491 13.21 20.47 17.41
CA GLU A 491 12.20 20.52 18.47
C GLU A 491 11.14 21.60 18.18
N ASP A 492 11.56 22.77 17.71
CA ASP A 492 10.67 23.90 17.43
C ASP A 492 9.90 23.78 16.11
N ARG A 493 10.35 22.92 15.21
CA ARG A 493 9.74 22.78 13.90
C ARG A 493 9.96 21.39 13.31
N LYS A 494 8.88 20.64 13.13
CA LYS A 494 8.87 19.27 12.62
C LYS A 494 7.95 19.23 11.40
N GLY A 495 8.49 19.20 10.20
CA GLY A 495 7.67 19.29 8.99
C GLY A 495 8.45 19.41 7.69
N VAL A 496 7.74 19.75 6.63
CA VAL A 496 8.27 19.76 5.27
C VAL A 496 7.56 20.79 4.39
N GLU A 497 8.24 21.24 3.33
CA GLU A 497 7.63 22.03 2.25
C GLU A 497 7.49 21.23 0.96
N ALA A 498 6.55 21.64 0.11
CA ALA A 498 6.37 21.16 -1.25
C ALA A 498 6.03 22.32 -2.19
N ASP A 499 6.67 22.39 -3.34
CA ASP A 499 6.29 23.30 -4.42
C ASP A 499 5.20 22.64 -5.26
N LEU A 500 3.97 23.12 -5.10
CA LEU A 500 2.77 22.60 -5.76
C LEU A 500 2.36 23.40 -7.00
N GLN A 501 3.16 24.37 -7.43
CA GLN A 501 2.82 25.28 -8.53
C GLN A 501 2.40 24.51 -9.78
N MET A 502 3.12 23.46 -10.14
CA MET A 502 2.81 22.67 -11.35
C MET A 502 1.50 21.87 -11.25
N VAL A 503 1.02 21.57 -10.04
CA VAL A 503 -0.30 20.93 -9.83
C VAL A 503 -1.44 21.90 -10.17
N TYR A 504 -1.21 23.21 -10.00
CA TYR A 504 -2.17 24.31 -10.20
C TYR A 504 -1.74 25.28 -11.30
N TRP A 505 -0.89 24.86 -12.24
CA TRP A 505 -0.21 25.70 -13.24
C TRP A 505 -1.15 26.53 -14.11
N GLU A 506 -2.39 26.09 -14.32
CA GLU A 506 -3.39 26.83 -15.12
C GLU A 506 -3.94 28.07 -14.38
N ASP A 507 -3.90 28.06 -13.06
CA ASP A 507 -4.61 29.00 -12.20
C ASP A 507 -3.67 29.81 -11.31
N LEU A 508 -2.58 29.22 -10.81
CA LEU A 508 -1.64 29.83 -9.89
C LEU A 508 -0.23 29.96 -10.51
N ARG A 509 0.39 31.10 -10.32
CA ARG A 509 1.80 31.34 -10.69
C ARG A 509 2.77 30.83 -9.64
N THR A 510 2.34 30.80 -8.40
CA THR A 510 3.08 30.24 -7.26
C THR A 510 2.12 29.49 -6.36
N HIS A 511 2.55 28.31 -5.90
CA HIS A 511 1.93 27.60 -4.78
C HIS A 511 3.00 26.80 -4.06
N VAL A 512 3.50 27.34 -2.95
CA VAL A 512 4.40 26.62 -2.05
C VAL A 512 3.66 26.33 -0.76
N ARG A 513 3.53 25.08 -0.41
CA ARG A 513 2.91 24.61 0.83
C ARG A 513 3.98 24.21 1.83
N ARG A 514 3.83 24.66 3.08
CA ARG A 514 4.66 24.24 4.22
C ARG A 514 3.75 23.68 5.30
N VAL A 515 4.04 22.49 5.78
CA VAL A 515 3.28 21.81 6.83
C VAL A 515 4.22 21.45 7.96
N TRP A 516 3.92 21.90 9.18
CA TRP A 516 4.79 21.60 10.33
C TRP A 516 4.04 21.63 11.65
N LEU A 517 4.62 20.95 12.65
CA LEU A 517 4.28 21.08 14.06
C LEU A 517 5.29 22.00 14.73
N ASP A 518 4.83 22.83 15.67
CA ASP A 518 5.67 23.62 16.59
C ASP A 518 6.13 22.79 17.80
N ALA A 519 6.77 23.45 18.79
CA ALA A 519 7.24 22.79 20.01
C ALA A 519 6.11 22.19 20.85
N ASP A 520 4.92 22.76 20.80
CA ASP A 520 3.72 22.33 21.55
C ASP A 520 2.83 21.36 20.73
N ASP A 521 3.34 20.87 19.58
CA ASP A 521 2.63 20.01 18.63
C ASP A 521 1.34 20.63 18.06
N ASN A 522 1.30 21.97 17.92
CA ASN A 522 0.27 22.63 17.13
C ASN A 522 0.65 22.57 15.65
N LEU A 523 -0.34 22.21 14.82
CA LEU A 523 -0.13 22.13 13.37
C LEU A 523 -0.23 23.53 12.76
N THR A 524 0.68 23.84 11.85
CA THR A 524 0.57 24.96 10.92
C THR A 524 0.68 24.46 9.48
N VAL A 525 -0.26 24.88 8.65
CA VAL A 525 -0.22 24.76 7.19
C VAL A 525 -0.15 26.15 6.60
N GLU A 526 0.92 26.43 5.87
CA GLU A 526 1.14 27.72 5.23
C GLU A 526 1.20 27.53 3.71
N ASP A 527 0.30 28.18 3.01
CA ASP A 527 0.25 28.23 1.55
C ASP A 527 0.66 29.62 1.07
N GLU A 528 1.80 29.71 0.39
CA GLU A 528 2.26 30.91 -0.32
C GLU A 528 1.77 30.86 -1.76
N LEU A 529 0.94 31.81 -2.15
CA LEU A 529 0.15 31.78 -3.37
C LEU A 529 0.34 33.06 -4.18
N GLU A 530 0.42 32.94 -5.50
CA GLU A 530 0.28 34.04 -6.45
C GLU A 530 -0.79 33.68 -7.48
N CYS A 531 -1.85 34.51 -7.53
CA CYS A 531 -2.94 34.33 -8.48
C CYS A 531 -2.48 34.55 -9.94
N GLY A 532 -3.03 33.79 -10.87
CA GLY A 532 -2.81 33.97 -12.31
C GLY A 532 -3.49 35.21 -12.87
N ASP A 533 -3.88 35.17 -14.14
CA ASP A 533 -4.36 36.35 -14.89
C ASP A 533 -5.84 36.66 -14.69
N ARG A 534 -6.58 35.83 -13.94
CA ARG A 534 -8.00 35.99 -13.66
C ARG A 534 -8.30 35.88 -12.16
N PRO A 535 -9.41 36.47 -11.66
CA PRO A 535 -9.80 36.26 -10.28
C PRO A 535 -10.16 34.79 -10.02
N LEU A 536 -9.83 34.30 -8.82
CA LEU A 536 -10.00 32.91 -8.40
C LEU A 536 -10.75 32.82 -7.08
N THR A 537 -11.46 31.71 -6.89
CA THR A 537 -11.95 31.29 -5.56
C THR A 537 -11.21 30.01 -5.17
N LEU A 538 -10.50 30.09 -4.06
CA LEU A 538 -9.79 28.98 -3.47
C LEU A 538 -10.65 28.35 -2.38
N ARG A 539 -10.58 27.02 -2.26
CA ARG A 539 -11.13 26.26 -1.14
C ARG A 539 -9.99 25.48 -0.49
N TRP A 540 -9.67 25.82 0.74
CA TRP A 540 -8.76 25.07 1.59
C TRP A 540 -9.57 24.16 2.51
N ALA A 541 -9.38 22.86 2.44
CA ALA A 541 -10.21 21.87 3.13
C ALA A 541 -9.45 21.08 4.18
N LEU A 542 -10.16 20.73 5.27
CA LEU A 542 -9.74 19.80 6.31
C LEU A 542 -10.82 18.73 6.48
N CYS A 543 -10.45 17.48 6.25
CA CYS A 543 -11.23 16.28 6.56
C CYS A 543 -10.83 15.80 7.96
N SER A 544 -11.77 15.64 8.87
CA SER A 544 -11.50 15.35 10.28
C SER A 544 -12.47 14.33 10.87
N GLU A 545 -12.04 13.57 11.87
CA GLU A 545 -12.92 12.77 12.73
C GLU A 545 -13.59 13.58 13.84
N ALA A 546 -13.18 14.84 14.04
CA ALA A 546 -13.78 15.73 15.02
C ALA A 546 -15.03 16.42 14.48
N GLU A 547 -15.97 16.75 15.37
CA GLU A 547 -17.09 17.62 15.05
C GLU A 547 -16.59 19.04 14.84
N ALA A 548 -17.06 19.71 13.79
CA ALA A 548 -16.64 21.06 13.42
C ALA A 548 -17.77 22.08 13.68
N GLU A 549 -17.46 23.15 14.42
CA GLU A 549 -18.34 24.26 14.71
C GLU A 549 -17.68 25.57 14.25
N ILE A 550 -18.30 26.29 13.32
CA ILE A 550 -17.81 27.59 12.88
C ILE A 550 -18.10 28.61 13.98
N THR A 551 -17.06 29.22 14.55
CA THR A 551 -17.20 30.21 15.60
C THR A 551 -17.16 31.65 15.07
N ASP A 552 -16.44 31.88 13.99
CA ASP A 552 -16.39 33.15 13.24
C ASP A 552 -15.86 32.90 11.80
N SER A 553 -15.67 33.97 11.03
CA SER A 553 -15.21 33.85 9.63
C SER A 553 -13.78 33.26 9.46
N ARG A 554 -13.01 33.18 10.53
CA ARG A 554 -11.61 32.74 10.53
C ARG A 554 -11.32 31.61 11.50
N SER A 555 -12.32 31.17 12.26
CA SER A 555 -12.13 30.19 13.34
C SER A 555 -13.20 29.10 13.29
N ILE A 556 -12.73 27.85 13.40
CA ILE A 556 -13.56 26.64 13.48
C ILE A 556 -13.10 25.85 14.69
N ARG A 557 -14.02 25.56 15.59
CA ARG A 557 -13.80 24.72 16.76
C ARG A 557 -13.97 23.26 16.36
N LEU A 558 -12.95 22.44 16.61
CA LEU A 558 -12.98 20.99 16.41
C LEU A 558 -13.04 20.29 17.76
N SER A 559 -13.96 19.32 17.92
CA SER A 559 -14.11 18.58 19.18
C SER A 559 -14.32 17.08 18.97
N ARG A 560 -13.61 16.27 19.75
CA ARG A 560 -13.73 14.80 19.73
C ARG A 560 -13.24 14.20 21.05
N ASN A 561 -13.98 13.23 21.59
CA ASN A 561 -13.57 12.46 22.79
C ASN A 561 -13.16 13.34 24.00
N GLY A 562 -13.77 14.50 24.18
CA GLY A 562 -13.41 15.44 25.25
C GLY A 562 -12.24 16.37 24.92
N HIS A 563 -11.53 16.17 23.84
CA HIS A 563 -10.47 17.06 23.37
C HIS A 563 -11.03 18.13 22.43
N VAL A 564 -10.43 19.32 22.50
CA VAL A 564 -10.82 20.46 21.67
C VAL A 564 -9.59 21.09 21.03
N ARG A 565 -9.69 21.39 19.74
CA ARG A 565 -8.70 22.19 19.00
C ARG A 565 -9.39 23.32 18.25
N LEU A 566 -8.67 24.42 18.05
CA LEU A 566 -9.12 25.56 17.29
C LEU A 566 -8.37 25.61 15.95
N LEU A 567 -9.11 25.48 14.86
CA LEU A 567 -8.60 25.72 13.51
C LEU A 567 -8.79 27.22 13.22
N ARG A 568 -7.69 27.95 13.00
CA ARG A 568 -7.69 29.39 12.76
C ARG A 568 -6.92 29.73 11.50
N ALA A 569 -7.52 30.56 10.63
CA ALA A 569 -6.89 31.04 9.41
C ALA A 569 -6.45 32.50 9.51
N GLU A 570 -5.23 32.76 9.06
CA GLU A 570 -4.63 34.08 8.91
C GLU A 570 -4.25 34.27 7.44
N GLY A 571 -4.43 35.47 6.91
CA GLY A 571 -4.08 35.80 5.53
C GLY A 571 -4.72 37.11 5.09
N ASN A 572 -4.19 37.66 4.00
CA ASN A 572 -4.77 38.80 3.31
C ASN A 572 -5.99 38.32 2.50
N GLY A 573 -6.92 39.22 2.23
CA GLY A 573 -8.11 38.91 1.43
C GLY A 573 -9.35 38.54 2.27
N THR A 574 -10.44 38.21 1.58
CA THR A 574 -11.71 37.85 2.20
C THR A 574 -11.73 36.36 2.48
N LEU A 575 -11.45 36.01 3.73
CA LEU A 575 -11.53 34.63 4.24
C LEU A 575 -12.92 34.38 4.83
N GLN A 576 -13.48 33.22 4.52
CA GLN A 576 -14.74 32.75 5.10
C GLN A 576 -14.59 31.29 5.52
N ALA A 577 -14.83 31.03 6.81
CA ALA A 577 -14.91 29.68 7.34
C ALA A 577 -16.19 29.00 6.81
N GLU A 578 -16.07 27.76 6.37
CA GLU A 578 -17.18 26.98 5.81
C GLU A 578 -17.11 25.53 6.30
N ALA A 579 -18.28 24.87 6.32
CA ALA A 579 -18.41 23.44 6.50
C ALA A 579 -19.18 22.87 5.30
N TRP A 580 -18.72 21.72 4.80
CA TRP A 580 -19.28 21.09 3.61
C TRP A 580 -19.85 19.71 3.93
N PRO A 581 -20.86 19.25 3.17
CA PRO A 581 -21.29 17.86 3.26
C PRO A 581 -20.14 16.89 3.00
N VAL A 582 -20.06 15.82 3.75
CA VAL A 582 -19.07 14.73 3.55
C VAL A 582 -19.61 13.74 2.51
N THR A 583 -20.03 14.31 1.41
CA THR A 583 -20.54 13.68 0.22
C THR A 583 -20.16 14.58 -0.95
N TRP A 584 -20.66 14.26 -2.10
CA TRP A 584 -20.45 15.08 -3.28
C TRP A 584 -20.85 16.56 -3.06
N GLN A 585 -20.04 17.50 -3.59
CA GLN A 585 -20.10 18.92 -3.27
C GLN A 585 -21.04 19.72 -4.22
N PRO A 586 -21.79 20.71 -3.72
CA PRO A 586 -22.54 21.66 -4.56
C PRO A 586 -21.60 22.49 -5.45
N GLY A 587 -21.96 22.66 -6.71
CA GLY A 587 -21.17 23.39 -7.72
C GLY A 587 -20.58 22.48 -8.79
N MET A 588 -20.55 21.19 -8.58
CA MET A 588 -20.39 20.19 -9.61
C MET A 588 -21.75 20.00 -10.32
N ASP A 589 -21.72 19.62 -11.58
CA ASP A 589 -22.88 19.51 -12.47
C ASP A 589 -24.07 18.78 -11.82
N PRO A 590 -25.26 19.41 -11.64
CA PRO A 590 -26.43 18.79 -11.04
C PRO A 590 -26.92 17.53 -11.77
N GLU A 591 -26.64 17.38 -13.08
CA GLU A 591 -26.96 16.16 -13.81
C GLU A 591 -26.07 14.99 -13.39
N LYS A 592 -24.87 15.26 -12.91
CA LYS A 592 -23.95 14.26 -12.35
C LYS A 592 -24.33 13.81 -10.94
N THR A 593 -25.16 14.55 -10.20
CA THR A 593 -25.64 14.15 -8.86
C THR A 593 -26.40 12.81 -8.86
N ARG A 594 -26.99 12.42 -9.97
CA ARG A 594 -27.60 11.08 -10.13
C ARG A 594 -26.58 9.97 -10.26
N LEU A 595 -25.34 10.29 -10.66
CA LEU A 595 -24.26 9.32 -10.88
C LEU A 595 -23.52 8.98 -9.58
N HIS A 596 -23.66 9.80 -8.53
CA HIS A 596 -22.96 9.63 -7.26
C HIS A 596 -23.71 8.78 -6.21
N ALA A 597 -24.74 8.05 -6.62
CA ALA A 597 -25.37 7.03 -5.77
C ALA A 597 -24.42 5.89 -5.36
N TYR A 598 -23.26 5.83 -5.99
CA TYR A 598 -22.20 4.87 -5.68
C TYR A 598 -21.27 5.30 -4.53
N ASP A 599 -21.26 6.59 -4.14
CA ASP A 599 -20.40 7.07 -3.07
C ASP A 599 -20.80 6.48 -1.71
N ALA A 600 -19.82 5.90 -1.01
CA ALA A 600 -20.04 5.34 0.31
C ALA A 600 -20.27 6.45 1.35
N PRO A 601 -21.15 6.22 2.35
CA PRO A 601 -21.32 7.16 3.45
C PRO A 601 -20.04 7.25 4.30
N ASN A 602 -19.82 8.42 4.90
CA ASN A 602 -18.67 8.72 5.74
C ASN A 602 -19.10 9.14 7.17
N PRO A 603 -19.72 8.24 7.96
CA PRO A 603 -20.21 8.57 9.28
C PRO A 603 -19.07 8.97 10.22
N GLY A 604 -19.30 9.96 11.08
CA GLY A 604 -18.34 10.45 12.07
C GLY A 604 -17.18 11.26 11.49
N ILE A 605 -17.32 11.74 10.24
CA ILE A 605 -16.36 12.62 9.57
C ILE A 605 -17.00 14.00 9.41
N SER A 606 -16.21 15.04 9.58
CA SER A 606 -16.52 16.41 9.19
C SER A 606 -15.60 16.88 8.07
N LEU A 607 -16.08 17.79 7.25
CA LEU A 607 -15.32 18.47 6.22
C LEU A 607 -15.55 19.98 6.39
N SER A 608 -14.49 20.70 6.73
CA SER A 608 -14.54 22.12 7.02
C SER A 608 -13.27 22.81 6.54
N GLY A 609 -13.26 24.14 6.55
CA GLY A 609 -12.08 24.90 6.14
C GLY A 609 -12.44 26.30 5.73
N TYR A 610 -11.78 26.79 4.68
CA TYR A 610 -11.86 28.20 4.31
C TYR A 610 -12.02 28.40 2.80
N THR A 611 -12.85 29.37 2.42
CA THR A 611 -12.83 29.92 1.08
C THR A 611 -12.10 31.28 1.09
N LEU A 612 -11.35 31.53 0.00
CA LEU A 612 -10.57 32.74 -0.19
C LEU A 612 -10.72 33.21 -1.66
N LYS A 613 -11.09 34.47 -1.85
CA LYS A 613 -11.16 35.09 -3.17
C LYS A 613 -9.90 35.91 -3.44
N LEU A 614 -9.24 35.62 -4.58
CA LEU A 614 -8.04 36.32 -5.04
C LEU A 614 -8.34 37.16 -6.26
N LYS A 615 -7.70 38.32 -6.36
CA LYS A 615 -7.66 39.15 -7.57
C LYS A 615 -6.52 38.67 -8.47
N PRO A 616 -6.57 39.02 -9.78
CA PRO A 616 -5.43 38.75 -10.67
C PRO A 616 -4.13 39.28 -10.09
N HIS A 617 -3.07 38.45 -10.14
CA HIS A 617 -1.70 38.75 -9.66
C HIS A 617 -1.57 39.04 -8.16
N GLU A 618 -2.62 38.81 -7.38
CA GLU A 618 -2.57 38.96 -5.95
C GLU A 618 -1.67 37.90 -5.30
N LYS A 619 -0.78 38.35 -4.41
CA LYS A 619 0.07 37.49 -3.59
C LYS A 619 -0.51 37.36 -2.20
N VAL A 620 -0.66 36.14 -1.73
CA VAL A 620 -1.24 35.83 -0.43
C VAL A 620 -0.41 34.75 0.26
N THR A 621 -0.19 34.92 1.55
CA THR A 621 0.20 33.84 2.45
C THR A 621 -1.01 33.47 3.29
N LEU A 622 -1.60 32.32 3.01
CA LEU A 622 -2.66 31.74 3.83
C LEU A 622 -2.00 30.82 4.86
N ARG A 623 -2.16 31.17 6.13
CA ARG A 623 -1.66 30.34 7.24
C ARG A 623 -2.84 29.80 8.03
N VAL A 624 -2.95 28.49 8.13
CA VAL A 624 -3.98 27.80 8.91
C VAL A 624 -3.30 27.06 10.06
N ARG A 625 -3.72 27.36 11.30
CA ARG A 625 -3.18 26.74 12.51
C ARG A 625 -4.26 25.90 13.18
N LEU A 626 -3.89 24.73 13.65
CA LEU A 626 -4.72 23.86 14.47
C LEU A 626 -4.08 23.76 15.86
N GLU A 627 -4.63 24.52 16.80
CA GLU A 627 -4.06 24.73 18.12
C GLU A 627 -4.84 23.98 19.20
N LYS A 628 -4.13 23.40 20.19
CA LYS A 628 -4.77 22.86 21.41
C LYS A 628 -5.44 23.99 22.17
N ILE A 629 -6.65 23.77 22.67
CA ILE A 629 -7.28 24.63 23.66
C ILE A 629 -7.10 23.95 25.02
N LEU A 630 -6.35 24.62 25.91
CA LEU A 630 -6.11 24.14 27.28
C LEU A 630 -7.37 24.19 28.12
#